data_a239471dc9e08e09ecc2b6fcce17853c
#
_entry.id   a239471dc9e08e09ecc2b6fcce17853c
#
_cell.length_a   1.000
_cell.length_b   1.000
_cell.length_c   1.000
_cell.angle_alpha   90.00
_cell.angle_beta   90.00
_cell.angle_gamma   90.00
#
_symmetry.space_group_name_H-M   'P 1'
#
loop_
_entity.id
_entity.type
_entity.pdbx_description
1 polymer ?
#
loop_
_entity_poly.entity_id
_entity_poly.type
_entity_poly.pdbx_seq_one_letter_code
_entity_poly.pdbx_strand_id
1 'polypeptide(L)'
;MRRHIFIGDIQGCWDALERLLDRLGFDPAADRLCLAGDLVNRGGKSLKVLRQVRRLGDPHFSVLGNHDLHLLAYWQNHPRVKKKNPEFEKILNHAEGPAVLEWLRQQP
;
A
#
# COMPACT_ATOMS: atom_id res chain seq x y z
N MET A 1 17.62 -15.04 -13.80
CA MET A 1 16.26 -15.50 -13.44
C MET A 1 15.67 -14.51 -12.44
N ARG A 2 14.43 -14.06 -12.66
CA ARG A 2 13.76 -13.12 -11.76
C ARG A 2 13.21 -13.86 -10.55
N ARG A 3 13.51 -13.37 -9.34
CA ARG A 3 12.88 -13.88 -8.13
C ARG A 3 11.48 -13.28 -7.99
N HIS A 4 10.56 -14.08 -7.49
CA HIS A 4 9.23 -13.61 -7.10
C HIS A 4 9.17 -13.58 -5.58
N ILE A 5 8.98 -12.40 -5.00
CA ILE A 5 8.95 -12.22 -3.55
C ILE A 5 7.49 -11.93 -3.16
N PHE A 6 6.92 -12.81 -2.32
CA PHE A 6 5.54 -12.69 -1.84
C PHE A 6 5.56 -12.28 -0.37
N ILE A 7 4.88 -11.18 -0.05
CA ILE A 7 4.81 -10.65 1.31
C ILE A 7 3.36 -10.50 1.72
N GLY A 8 3.01 -10.99 2.90
CA GLY A 8 1.68 -10.86 3.47
C GLY A 8 1.45 -9.50 4.13
N ASP A 9 0.42 -9.41 4.94
CA ASP A 9 -0.13 -8.20 5.56
C ASP A 9 0.91 -7.18 6.03
N ILE A 10 1.02 -6.07 5.33
CA ILE A 10 1.96 -4.99 5.67
C ILE A 10 1.32 -4.02 6.67
N GLN A 11 0.06 -3.66 6.47
CA GLN A 11 -0.75 -2.85 7.38
C GLN A 11 -0.07 -1.56 7.83
N GLY A 12 0.58 -0.85 6.90
CA GLY A 12 1.23 0.42 7.20
C GLY A 12 2.57 0.31 7.92
N CYS A 13 3.13 -0.89 8.03
CA CYS A 13 4.42 -1.12 8.72
C CYS A 13 5.59 -0.95 7.74
N TRP A 14 5.82 0.27 7.30
CA TRP A 14 6.86 0.57 6.31
C TRP A 14 8.26 0.16 6.79
N ASP A 15 8.61 0.47 8.04
CA ASP A 15 9.96 0.21 8.54
C ASP A 15 10.27 -1.29 8.54
N ALA A 16 9.29 -2.12 8.91
CA ALA A 16 9.46 -3.57 8.89
C ALA A 16 9.61 -4.09 7.46
N LEU A 17 8.82 -3.56 6.52
CA LEU A 17 8.91 -3.93 5.12
C LEU A 17 10.29 -3.56 4.54
N GLU A 18 10.75 -2.35 4.81
CA GLU A 18 12.05 -1.88 4.33
C GLU A 18 13.17 -2.78 4.83
N ARG A 19 13.17 -3.13 6.12
CA ARG A 19 14.19 -4.03 6.69
C ARG A 19 14.14 -5.41 6.06
N LEU A 20 12.95 -5.93 5.79
CA LEU A 20 12.80 -7.23 5.14
C LEU A 20 13.37 -7.21 3.73
N LEU A 21 13.04 -6.19 2.95
CA LEU A 21 13.55 -6.05 1.58
C LEU A 21 15.08 -5.91 1.57
N ASP A 22 15.65 -5.18 2.53
CA ASP A 22 17.11 -5.05 2.67
C ASP A 22 17.75 -6.40 2.97
N ARG A 23 17.17 -7.19 3.87
CA ARG A 23 17.67 -8.53 4.21
C ARG A 23 17.63 -9.48 3.03
N LEU A 24 16.60 -9.36 2.20
CA LEU A 24 16.44 -10.20 1.01
C LEU A 24 17.33 -9.76 -0.16
N GLY A 25 17.95 -8.57 -0.03
CA GLY A 25 18.72 -7.98 -1.12
C GLY A 25 17.83 -7.65 -2.30
N PHE A 26 16.64 -7.11 -2.03
CA PHE A 26 15.65 -6.80 -3.07
C PHE A 26 16.22 -5.83 -4.10
N ASP A 27 16.13 -6.23 -5.37
CA ASP A 27 16.52 -5.40 -6.51
C ASP A 27 15.30 -5.20 -7.41
N PRO A 28 14.73 -3.97 -7.45
CA PRO A 28 13.52 -3.71 -8.25
C PRO A 28 13.68 -4.07 -9.73
N ALA A 29 14.89 -4.03 -10.25
CA ALA A 29 15.16 -4.36 -11.66
C ALA A 29 15.22 -5.86 -11.92
N ALA A 30 15.60 -6.67 -10.91
CA ALA A 30 15.79 -8.10 -11.05
C ALA A 30 14.69 -8.94 -10.39
N ASP A 31 14.06 -8.40 -9.34
CA ASP A 31 13.06 -9.14 -8.56
C ASP A 31 11.65 -8.62 -8.86
N ARG A 32 10.65 -9.48 -8.63
CA ARG A 32 9.25 -9.09 -8.73
C ARG A 32 8.61 -9.16 -7.34
N LEU A 33 8.12 -8.03 -6.86
CA LEU A 33 7.46 -7.95 -5.56
C LEU A 33 5.95 -8.12 -5.74
N CYS A 34 5.41 -9.12 -5.05
CA CYS A 34 3.98 -9.43 -5.08
C CYS A 34 3.44 -9.34 -3.66
N LEU A 35 2.60 -8.33 -3.40
CA LEU A 35 2.06 -8.11 -2.08
C LEU A 35 0.68 -8.74 -1.96
N ALA A 36 0.42 -9.38 -0.82
CA ALA A 36 -0.83 -10.12 -0.60
C ALA A 36 -2.01 -9.25 -0.18
N GLY A 37 -1.85 -7.93 -0.24
CA GLY A 37 -2.90 -7.00 0.16
C GLY A 37 -2.73 -6.53 1.59
N ASP A 38 -3.75 -5.83 2.10
CA ASP A 38 -3.74 -5.21 3.43
C ASP A 38 -2.51 -4.32 3.63
N LEU A 39 -2.27 -3.43 2.66
CA LEU A 39 -1.14 -2.51 2.68
C LEU A 39 -1.28 -1.45 3.77
N VAL A 40 -2.50 -1.15 4.16
CA VAL A 40 -2.84 -0.01 5.01
C VAL A 40 -3.36 -0.44 6.38
N ASN A 41 -3.45 0.54 7.27
CA ASN A 41 -3.99 0.46 8.62
C ASN A 41 -2.95 -0.04 9.64
N ARG A 42 -3.18 0.23 10.92
CA ARG A 42 -2.45 -0.20 12.12
C ARG A 42 -0.99 0.27 12.27
N GLY A 43 -0.15 0.14 11.25
CA GLY A 43 1.28 0.43 11.39
C GLY A 43 1.65 1.91 11.46
N GLY A 44 0.71 2.81 11.18
CA GLY A 44 0.92 4.26 11.27
C GLY A 44 1.59 4.90 10.05
N LYS A 45 2.04 4.11 9.08
CA LYS A 45 2.71 4.64 7.87
C LYS A 45 2.08 4.15 6.59
N SER A 46 0.75 4.05 6.58
CA SER A 46 -0.01 3.56 5.42
C SER A 46 0.26 4.37 4.16
N LEU A 47 0.26 5.70 4.26
CA LEU A 47 0.54 6.55 3.12
C LEU A 47 1.93 6.27 2.53
N LYS A 48 2.93 6.12 3.40
CA LYS A 48 4.30 5.85 2.95
C LYS A 48 4.39 4.51 2.24
N VAL A 49 3.73 3.46 2.75
CA VAL A 49 3.67 2.16 2.09
C VAL A 49 3.07 2.30 0.70
N LEU A 50 1.92 2.95 0.58
CA LEU A 50 1.24 3.14 -0.70
C LEU A 50 2.10 3.91 -1.70
N ARG A 51 2.74 4.99 -1.25
CA ARG A 51 3.60 5.81 -2.12
C ARG A 51 4.79 5.02 -2.63
N GLN A 52 5.46 4.27 -1.75
CA GLN A 52 6.66 3.52 -2.13
C GLN A 52 6.33 2.35 -3.06
N VAL A 53 5.26 1.62 -2.78
CA VAL A 53 4.85 0.52 -3.65
C VAL A 53 4.43 1.04 -5.02
N ARG A 54 3.69 2.15 -5.06
CA ARG A 54 3.30 2.80 -6.32
C ARG A 54 4.52 3.21 -7.14
N ARG A 55 5.56 3.74 -6.49
CA ARG A 55 6.78 4.17 -7.18
C ARG A 55 7.54 3.03 -7.84
N LEU A 56 7.42 1.81 -7.30
CA LEU A 56 8.05 0.66 -7.90
C LEU A 56 7.48 0.39 -9.31
N GLY A 57 6.17 0.60 -9.49
CA GLY A 57 5.52 0.37 -10.79
C GLY A 57 5.57 -1.08 -11.22
N ASP A 58 5.19 -1.35 -12.49
CA ASP A 58 5.25 -2.69 -13.04
C ASP A 58 6.70 -3.21 -13.06
N PRO A 59 6.92 -4.50 -12.84
CA PRO A 59 5.96 -5.60 -12.67
C PRO A 59 5.51 -5.81 -11.22
N HIS A 60 5.85 -4.92 -10.29
CA HIS A 60 5.49 -5.04 -8.89
C HIS A 60 4.02 -4.70 -8.71
N PHE A 61 3.33 -5.46 -7.86
CA PHE A 61 1.90 -5.25 -7.66
C PHE A 61 1.44 -5.73 -6.28
N SER A 62 0.22 -5.34 -5.92
CA SER A 62 -0.46 -5.85 -4.73
C SER A 62 -1.85 -6.33 -5.12
N VAL A 63 -2.33 -7.40 -4.49
CA VAL A 63 -3.76 -7.69 -4.53
C VAL A 63 -4.45 -6.85 -3.47
N LEU A 64 -5.78 -6.71 -3.55
CA LEU A 64 -6.54 -5.92 -2.57
C LEU A 64 -6.97 -6.80 -1.41
N GLY A 65 -6.57 -6.41 -0.19
CA GLY A 65 -7.04 -7.04 1.03
C GLY A 65 -8.21 -6.28 1.64
N ASN A 66 -8.73 -6.78 2.76
CA ASN A 66 -9.89 -6.17 3.42
C ASN A 66 -9.63 -4.71 3.83
N HIS A 67 -8.45 -4.42 4.38
CA HIS A 67 -8.11 -3.06 4.81
C HIS A 67 -7.99 -2.11 3.63
N ASP A 68 -7.48 -2.59 2.50
CA ASP A 68 -7.37 -1.79 1.29
C ASP A 68 -8.76 -1.46 0.74
N LEU A 69 -9.67 -2.44 0.74
CA LEU A 69 -11.05 -2.23 0.32
C LEU A 69 -11.78 -1.26 1.25
N HIS A 70 -11.51 -1.32 2.56
CA HIS A 70 -12.06 -0.37 3.52
C HIS A 70 -11.58 1.06 3.21
N LEU A 71 -10.31 1.23 2.86
CA LEU A 71 -9.78 2.54 2.48
C LEU A 71 -10.47 3.08 1.23
N LEU A 72 -10.64 2.25 0.20
CA LEU A 72 -11.30 2.67 -1.02
C LEU A 72 -12.76 3.04 -0.79
N ALA A 73 -13.48 2.27 0.04
CA ALA A 73 -14.84 2.58 0.41
C ALA A 73 -14.92 3.88 1.24
N TYR A 74 -13.97 4.07 2.15
CA TYR A 74 -13.85 5.29 2.95
C TYR A 74 -13.66 6.51 2.04
N TRP A 75 -12.78 6.40 1.05
CA TRP A 75 -12.55 7.47 0.08
C TRP A 75 -13.81 7.81 -0.70
N GLN A 76 -14.51 6.79 -1.21
CA GLN A 76 -15.73 6.95 -2.00
C GLN A 76 -16.84 7.64 -1.20
N ASN A 77 -16.94 7.33 0.09
CA ASN A 77 -18.00 7.83 0.96
C ASN A 77 -17.54 8.94 1.90
N HIS A 78 -16.38 9.54 1.65
CA HIS A 78 -15.71 10.44 2.60
C HIS A 78 -16.61 11.55 3.16
N PRO A 79 -17.40 12.27 2.35
CA PRO A 79 -18.24 13.34 2.93
C PRO A 79 -19.33 12.82 3.86
N ARG A 80 -19.65 11.52 3.80
CA ARG A 80 -20.72 10.91 4.60
C ARG A 80 -20.18 10.09 5.77
N VAL A 81 -18.86 9.97 5.89
CA VAL A 81 -18.25 9.18 6.97
C VAL A 81 -18.46 9.90 8.29
N LYS A 82 -19.12 9.24 9.25
CA LYS A 82 -19.40 9.80 10.57
C LYS A 82 -18.21 9.66 11.50
N LYS A 83 -17.56 8.48 11.48
CA LYS A 83 -16.39 8.20 12.31
C LYS A 83 -15.13 8.27 11.45
N LYS A 84 -14.34 9.31 11.65
CA LYS A 84 -13.12 9.52 10.87
C LYS A 84 -12.00 8.58 11.35
N ASN A 85 -11.24 8.05 10.38
CA ASN A 85 -10.06 7.24 10.63
C ASN A 85 -8.83 8.13 10.41
N PRO A 86 -8.02 8.42 11.46
CA PRO A 86 -6.88 9.34 11.31
C PRO A 86 -5.86 8.88 10.28
N GLU A 87 -5.59 7.57 10.20
CA GLU A 87 -4.67 7.00 9.22
C GLU A 87 -5.15 7.25 7.78
N PHE A 88 -6.44 6.99 7.54
CA PHE A 88 -7.04 7.21 6.22
C PHE A 88 -7.13 8.70 5.88
N GLU A 89 -7.44 9.55 6.88
CA GLU A 89 -7.50 11.00 6.66
C GLU A 89 -6.15 11.56 6.20
N LYS A 90 -5.04 11.04 6.73
CA LYS A 90 -3.71 11.46 6.26
C LYS A 90 -3.51 11.16 4.79
N ILE A 91 -4.04 10.04 4.30
CA ILE A 91 -3.92 9.66 2.90
C ILE A 91 -4.79 10.58 2.04
N LEU A 92 -6.05 10.76 2.42
CA LEU A 92 -6.99 11.56 1.64
C LEU A 92 -6.57 13.03 1.54
N ASN A 93 -5.97 13.56 2.61
CA ASN A 93 -5.60 14.97 2.69
C ASN A 93 -4.21 15.28 2.14
N HIS A 94 -3.44 14.27 1.77
CA HIS A 94 -2.11 14.46 1.18
C HIS A 94 -2.22 14.86 -0.29
N ALA A 95 -1.25 15.66 -0.77
CA ALA A 95 -1.22 16.10 -2.17
C ALA A 95 -1.20 14.92 -3.15
N GLU A 96 -0.54 13.83 -2.79
CA GLU A 96 -0.47 12.62 -3.61
C GLU A 96 -1.62 11.65 -3.33
N GLY A 97 -2.52 11.98 -2.40
CA GLY A 97 -3.62 11.11 -1.99
C GLY A 97 -4.46 10.58 -3.15
N PRO A 98 -5.03 11.45 -3.99
CA PRO A 98 -5.83 10.98 -5.12
C PRO A 98 -5.07 10.04 -6.06
N ALA A 99 -3.78 10.31 -6.30
CA ALA A 99 -2.97 9.48 -7.18
C ALA A 99 -2.72 8.09 -6.60
N VAL A 100 -2.38 7.99 -5.31
CA VAL A 100 -2.13 6.69 -4.69
C VAL A 100 -3.42 5.89 -4.53
N LEU A 101 -4.54 6.56 -4.25
CA LEU A 101 -5.84 5.89 -4.14
C LEU A 101 -6.30 5.35 -5.50
N GLU A 102 -6.12 6.10 -6.56
CA GLU A 102 -6.44 5.65 -7.92
C GLU A 102 -5.56 4.48 -8.34
N TRP A 103 -4.25 4.54 -8.01
CA TRP A 103 -3.36 3.42 -8.24
C TRP A 103 -3.83 2.16 -7.49
N LEU A 104 -4.19 2.32 -6.21
CA LEU A 104 -4.65 1.20 -5.39
C LEU A 104 -5.91 0.57 -5.98
N ARG A 105 -6.85 1.39 -6.44
CA ARG A 105 -8.10 0.92 -7.03
C ARG A 105 -7.85 0.02 -8.25
N GLN A 106 -6.75 0.23 -8.95
CA GLN A 106 -6.42 -0.52 -10.17
C GLN A 106 -5.66 -1.82 -9.89
N GLN A 107 -5.29 -2.08 -8.64
CA GLN A 107 -4.59 -3.31 -8.30
C GLN A 107 -5.54 -4.51 -8.35
N PRO A 108 -5.02 -5.73 -8.65
CA PRO A 108 -5.84 -6.94 -8.80
C PRO A 108 -6.73 -7.31 -7.60
#